data_7e24e9b47d201fcfdfc6e6cb60789dc8
#
_entry.id   7e24e9b47d201fcfdfc6e6cb60789dc8
#
_cell.length_a   1.000
_cell.length_b   1.000
_cell.length_c   1.000
_cell.angle_alpha   90.00
_cell.angle_beta   90.00
_cell.angle_gamma   90.00
#
_symmetry.space_group_name_H-M   'P 1'
#
loop_
_entity.id
_entity.type
_entity.pdbx_description
1 polymer ?
#
loop_
_entity_poly.entity_id
_entity_poly.type
_entity_poly.pdbx_seq_one_letter_code
_entity_poly.pdbx_strand_id
1 'polypeptide(L)'
;MDANNGIAPGIFGMFAVMQSLRTPDERFADLPEFPYPAKYCEVDDGDGGQLRVAWVEDGPAEGNPVLMLHGEPSWSFLYRKMMPILAAAGYRVICPDLVGFGRSDKPTRIEDHSYARHVEWMRALAFDVLDLRQVTLVCQDWGGLIGLRVAAENPDRFARIVVANTGLPTGDHPMPEVWWRFREAVQGQPDLQVGWFVAAGCQRPMADAVRAAYDAPFPDAAYKIGPRAMPGLIPTAPDNPASEPNRDAWKALCASTTPMLVAFSDSDPITGAMAPIFAGQMRGAQGIDHPVIANAGHFLQEDAGEELAEAIVGFLAR
;
A
#
# COMPACT_ATOMS: atom_id res chain seq x y z
N MET A 1 2.15 -4.27 -68.22
CA MET A 1 3.09 -4.70 -67.16
C MET A 1 2.73 -3.85 -65.94
N ASP A 2 1.74 -4.30 -65.23
CA ASP A 2 1.20 -3.61 -64.04
C ASP A 2 1.85 -4.18 -62.80
N ALA A 3 2.60 -3.36 -62.09
CA ALA A 3 3.19 -3.70 -60.81
C ALA A 3 2.16 -3.40 -59.71
N ASN A 4 1.59 -4.48 -59.16
CA ASN A 4 0.63 -4.42 -58.08
C ASN A 4 1.41 -4.28 -56.76
N ASN A 5 1.47 -3.08 -56.18
CA ASN A 5 2.02 -2.80 -54.85
C ASN A 5 0.98 -3.16 -53.82
N GLY A 6 1.04 -4.37 -53.31
CA GLY A 6 0.29 -4.84 -52.17
C GLY A 6 0.84 -4.22 -50.85
N ILE A 7 0.15 -3.26 -50.33
CA ILE A 7 0.37 -2.76 -48.96
C ILE A 7 -0.19 -3.83 -48.01
N ALA A 8 0.70 -4.47 -47.27
CA ALA A 8 0.29 -5.39 -46.20
C ALA A 8 -0.48 -4.63 -45.12
N PRO A 9 -1.62 -5.13 -44.62
CA PRO A 9 -2.31 -4.51 -43.52
C PRO A 9 -1.42 -4.56 -42.26
N GLY A 10 -1.12 -3.38 -41.73
CA GLY A 10 -0.42 -3.21 -40.48
C GLY A 10 -1.20 -3.94 -39.36
N ILE A 11 -0.53 -4.82 -38.66
CA ILE A 11 -1.04 -5.45 -37.45
C ILE A 11 -1.05 -4.37 -36.37
N PHE A 12 -2.16 -3.62 -36.28
CA PHE A 12 -2.50 -2.90 -35.05
C PHE A 12 -2.87 -3.97 -34.03
N GLY A 13 -1.92 -4.32 -33.14
CA GLY A 13 -2.23 -5.08 -31.97
C GLY A 13 -3.31 -4.31 -31.20
N MET A 14 -4.53 -4.82 -31.18
CA MET A 14 -5.54 -4.38 -30.22
C MET A 14 -4.97 -4.71 -28.84
N PHE A 15 -4.42 -3.70 -28.15
CA PHE A 15 -4.18 -3.81 -26.73
C PHE A 15 -5.56 -4.06 -26.10
N ALA A 16 -5.73 -5.23 -25.50
CA ALA A 16 -6.97 -5.53 -24.81
C ALA A 16 -7.00 -4.66 -23.54
N VAL A 17 -7.96 -3.77 -23.44
CA VAL A 17 -8.22 -2.96 -22.25
C VAL A 17 -8.25 -3.88 -21.02
N MET A 18 -7.59 -3.49 -19.96
CA MET A 18 -7.55 -4.25 -18.72
C MET A 18 -8.96 -4.51 -18.19
N GLN A 19 -9.28 -5.77 -17.94
CA GLN A 19 -10.57 -6.14 -17.37
C GLN A 19 -10.50 -6.07 -15.84
N SER A 20 -11.50 -5.45 -15.24
CA SER A 20 -11.59 -5.33 -13.79
C SER A 20 -12.98 -5.66 -13.26
N LEU A 21 -13.04 -6.13 -12.02
CA LEU A 21 -14.26 -6.28 -11.24
C LEU A 21 -14.40 -5.11 -10.27
N ARG A 22 -15.65 -4.85 -9.91
CA ARG A 22 -16.00 -3.83 -8.91
C ARG A 22 -16.85 -4.47 -7.84
N THR A 23 -16.39 -4.39 -6.58
CA THR A 23 -17.15 -4.92 -5.46
C THR A 23 -18.45 -4.13 -5.31
N PRO A 24 -19.60 -4.80 -5.16
CA PRO A 24 -20.88 -4.14 -4.92
C PRO A 24 -20.88 -3.28 -3.65
N ASP A 25 -21.46 -2.08 -3.72
CA ASP A 25 -21.41 -1.08 -2.64
C ASP A 25 -22.10 -1.57 -1.35
N GLU A 26 -23.11 -2.44 -1.44
CA GLU A 26 -23.78 -3.05 -0.29
C GLU A 26 -22.86 -3.89 0.60
N ARG A 27 -21.72 -4.36 0.07
CA ARG A 27 -20.69 -5.07 0.84
C ARG A 27 -20.00 -4.18 1.88
N PHE A 28 -20.07 -2.87 1.69
CA PHE A 28 -19.43 -1.88 2.56
C PHE A 28 -20.44 -1.16 3.48
N ALA A 29 -21.68 -1.68 3.58
CA ALA A 29 -22.65 -1.17 4.53
C ALA A 29 -22.30 -1.60 5.97
N ASP A 30 -22.57 -0.74 6.93
CA ASP A 30 -22.51 -1.02 8.38
C ASP A 30 -21.14 -1.57 8.86
N LEU A 31 -20.05 -1.09 8.27
CA LEU A 31 -18.70 -1.48 8.71
C LEU A 31 -18.40 -0.96 10.11
N PRO A 32 -17.85 -1.80 11.02
CA PRO A 32 -17.58 -1.39 12.39
C PRO A 32 -16.53 -0.28 12.42
N GLU A 33 -16.83 0.82 13.15
CA GLU A 33 -15.92 1.96 13.36
C GLU A 33 -15.39 2.59 12.05
N PHE A 34 -16.11 2.46 10.92
CA PHE A 34 -15.68 2.97 9.63
C PHE A 34 -16.79 3.74 8.88
N PRO A 35 -17.22 4.90 9.39
CA PRO A 35 -18.32 5.67 8.82
C PRO A 35 -17.92 6.52 7.61
N TYR A 36 -16.74 6.32 7.03
CA TYR A 36 -16.18 7.19 6.02
C TYR A 36 -16.77 6.92 4.63
N PRO A 37 -17.40 7.93 3.98
CA PRO A 37 -17.84 7.81 2.61
C PRO A 37 -16.64 7.71 1.67
N ALA A 38 -16.69 6.77 0.73
CA ALA A 38 -15.65 6.65 -0.27
C ALA A 38 -15.75 7.76 -1.31
N LYS A 39 -14.59 8.26 -1.73
CA LYS A 39 -14.38 9.11 -2.89
C LYS A 39 -13.75 8.28 -4.00
N TYR A 40 -13.92 8.69 -5.24
CA TYR A 40 -13.46 7.94 -6.40
C TYR A 40 -12.84 8.84 -7.47
N CYS A 41 -11.85 8.32 -8.16
CA CYS A 41 -11.33 8.87 -9.40
C CYS A 41 -11.02 7.75 -10.38
N GLU A 42 -10.65 8.12 -11.60
CA GLU A 42 -10.11 7.21 -12.60
C GLU A 42 -8.63 7.53 -12.81
N VAL A 43 -7.83 6.46 -12.92
CA VAL A 43 -6.41 6.53 -13.28
C VAL A 43 -6.17 5.67 -14.52
N ASP A 44 -5.17 5.99 -15.32
CA ASP A 44 -4.77 5.20 -16.49
C ASP A 44 -4.37 3.78 -16.04
N ASP A 45 -4.87 2.75 -16.73
CA ASP A 45 -4.56 1.35 -16.43
C ASP A 45 -3.19 0.89 -16.97
N GLY A 46 -2.57 1.70 -17.85
CA GLY A 46 -1.33 1.42 -18.55
C GLY A 46 -1.50 0.62 -19.85
N ASP A 47 -2.74 0.27 -20.23
CA ASP A 47 -3.08 -0.47 -21.44
C ASP A 47 -4.09 0.29 -22.33
N GLY A 48 -4.32 1.58 -22.04
CA GLY A 48 -5.20 2.48 -22.78
C GLY A 48 -6.65 2.50 -22.28
N GLY A 49 -6.92 1.96 -21.12
CA GLY A 49 -8.17 2.06 -20.36
C GLY A 49 -8.00 2.83 -19.08
N GLN A 50 -8.98 2.73 -18.19
CA GLN A 50 -8.97 3.39 -16.87
C GLN A 50 -9.43 2.42 -15.77
N LEU A 51 -8.89 2.63 -14.56
CA LEU A 51 -9.29 1.94 -13.33
C LEU A 51 -9.84 2.96 -12.34
N ARG A 52 -10.96 2.63 -11.72
CA ARG A 52 -11.49 3.41 -10.60
C ARG A 52 -10.65 3.13 -9.36
N VAL A 53 -10.10 4.19 -8.75
CA VAL A 53 -9.42 4.15 -7.46
C VAL A 53 -10.27 4.84 -6.43
N ALA A 54 -10.43 4.18 -5.27
CA ALA A 54 -11.18 4.69 -4.13
C ALA A 54 -10.25 5.21 -3.05
N TRP A 55 -10.72 6.18 -2.26
CA TRP A 55 -10.10 6.57 -1.00
C TRP A 55 -11.14 7.09 -0.03
N VAL A 56 -10.79 7.13 1.23
CA VAL A 56 -11.55 7.81 2.28
C VAL A 56 -10.71 8.94 2.87
N GLU A 57 -11.38 9.96 3.40
CA GLU A 57 -10.74 11.11 4.05
C GLU A 57 -11.40 11.43 5.38
N ASP A 58 -10.61 12.02 6.29
CA ASP A 58 -11.07 12.63 7.53
C ASP A 58 -10.25 13.89 7.83
N GLY A 59 -10.77 14.75 8.71
CA GLY A 59 -10.11 16.00 9.12
C GLY A 59 -10.37 17.19 8.18
N PRO A 60 -9.73 18.35 8.50
CA PRO A 60 -9.95 19.59 7.75
C PRO A 60 -9.37 19.50 6.33
N ALA A 61 -10.13 19.94 5.34
CA ALA A 61 -9.72 19.89 3.93
C ALA A 61 -8.40 20.65 3.64
N GLU A 62 -8.16 21.73 4.37
CA GLU A 62 -6.94 22.56 4.26
C GLU A 62 -5.81 22.12 5.21
N GLY A 63 -6.01 21.03 5.95
CA GLY A 63 -4.97 20.45 6.82
C GLY A 63 -3.81 19.89 6.01
N ASN A 64 -2.63 19.85 6.62
CA ASN A 64 -1.49 19.20 5.99
C ASN A 64 -1.82 17.73 5.71
N PRO A 65 -1.57 17.23 4.48
CA PRO A 65 -2.00 15.90 4.09
C PRO A 65 -1.15 14.79 4.74
N VAL A 66 -1.84 13.81 5.32
CA VAL A 66 -1.30 12.53 5.79
C VAL A 66 -1.84 11.45 4.88
N LEU A 67 -1.00 10.94 3.99
CA LEU A 67 -1.31 9.85 3.06
C LEU A 67 -0.96 8.53 3.72
N MET A 68 -1.97 7.67 3.97
CA MET A 68 -1.82 6.43 4.70
C MET A 68 -2.03 5.24 3.75
N LEU A 69 -0.95 4.50 3.45
CA LEU A 69 -0.96 3.41 2.48
C LEU A 69 -0.94 2.06 3.18
N HIS A 70 -2.03 1.30 2.98
CA HIS A 70 -2.19 -0.06 3.49
C HIS A 70 -1.38 -1.07 2.67
N GLY A 71 -1.21 -2.27 3.22
CA GLY A 71 -0.57 -3.39 2.55
C GLY A 71 -1.51 -4.55 2.20
N GLU A 72 -0.94 -5.65 1.74
CA GLU A 72 -1.61 -6.89 1.39
C GLU A 72 -1.87 -7.73 2.67
N PRO A 73 -3.06 -8.36 2.80
CA PRO A 73 -4.25 -8.28 1.96
C PRO A 73 -5.32 -7.31 2.48
N SER A 74 -4.91 -6.27 3.24
CA SER A 74 -5.81 -5.30 3.87
C SER A 74 -6.36 -4.25 2.88
N TRP A 75 -7.01 -3.22 3.40
CA TRP A 75 -7.53 -2.07 2.67
C TRP A 75 -7.65 -0.87 3.62
N SER A 76 -8.11 0.29 3.19
CA SER A 76 -8.17 1.51 4.00
C SER A 76 -8.84 1.35 5.38
N PHE A 77 -9.69 0.34 5.56
CA PHE A 77 -10.29 -0.04 6.84
C PHE A 77 -9.26 -0.29 7.96
N LEU A 78 -8.04 -0.71 7.59
CA LEU A 78 -6.93 -0.90 8.52
C LEU A 78 -6.64 0.35 9.37
N TYR A 79 -6.85 1.53 8.79
CA TYR A 79 -6.52 2.81 9.42
C TYR A 79 -7.65 3.43 10.25
N ARG A 80 -8.82 2.75 10.39
CA ARG A 80 -10.00 3.31 11.05
C ARG A 80 -9.76 3.85 12.46
N LYS A 81 -8.88 3.19 13.24
CA LYS A 81 -8.52 3.60 14.60
C LYS A 81 -7.60 4.81 14.64
N MET A 82 -6.81 5.03 13.60
CA MET A 82 -5.83 6.09 13.50
C MET A 82 -6.41 7.38 12.93
N MET A 83 -7.32 7.26 11.95
CA MET A 83 -7.90 8.41 11.23
C MET A 83 -8.48 9.48 12.17
N PRO A 84 -9.35 9.17 13.16
CA PRO A 84 -9.96 10.20 13.99
C PRO A 84 -8.95 10.93 14.87
N ILE A 85 -7.85 10.28 15.30
CA ILE A 85 -6.81 10.88 16.13
C ILE A 85 -6.00 11.90 15.33
N LEU A 86 -5.57 11.53 14.12
CA LEU A 86 -4.84 12.43 13.23
C LEU A 86 -5.71 13.58 12.73
N ALA A 87 -6.99 13.32 12.43
CA ALA A 87 -7.96 14.33 12.04
C ALA A 87 -8.22 15.34 13.17
N ALA A 88 -8.38 14.87 14.41
CA ALA A 88 -8.52 15.71 15.59
C ALA A 88 -7.28 16.57 15.88
N ALA A 89 -6.09 16.10 15.48
CA ALA A 89 -4.84 16.86 15.53
C ALA A 89 -4.70 17.90 14.39
N GLY A 90 -5.70 18.04 13.51
CA GLY A 90 -5.77 19.05 12.46
C GLY A 90 -5.15 18.65 11.12
N TYR A 91 -4.87 17.38 10.91
CA TYR A 91 -4.34 16.87 9.63
C TYR A 91 -5.48 16.44 8.69
N ARG A 92 -5.27 16.61 7.39
CA ARG A 92 -6.12 16.01 6.36
C ARG A 92 -5.63 14.57 6.13
N VAL A 93 -6.38 13.61 6.63
CA VAL A 93 -6.04 12.18 6.54
C VAL A 93 -6.64 11.59 5.27
N ILE A 94 -5.82 10.92 4.47
CA ILE A 94 -6.21 10.35 3.17
C ILE A 94 -5.77 8.88 3.15
N CYS A 95 -6.72 7.96 3.04
CA CYS A 95 -6.49 6.52 3.04
C CYS A 95 -7.01 5.92 1.73
N PRO A 96 -6.18 5.76 0.70
CA PRO A 96 -6.57 5.07 -0.53
C PRO A 96 -6.73 3.57 -0.32
N ASP A 97 -7.59 2.98 -1.15
CA ASP A 97 -7.58 1.55 -1.43
C ASP A 97 -6.69 1.30 -2.65
N LEU A 98 -5.66 0.49 -2.51
CA LEU A 98 -4.80 0.10 -3.64
C LEU A 98 -5.64 -0.59 -4.73
N VAL A 99 -5.24 -0.46 -6.01
CA VAL A 99 -5.85 -1.22 -7.10
C VAL A 99 -5.79 -2.71 -6.79
N GLY A 100 -6.91 -3.41 -6.91
CA GLY A 100 -7.04 -4.80 -6.49
C GLY A 100 -7.59 -5.00 -5.07
N PHE A 101 -7.80 -3.91 -4.30
CA PHE A 101 -8.20 -3.95 -2.89
C PHE A 101 -9.38 -3.02 -2.60
N GLY A 102 -9.96 -3.16 -1.42
CA GLY A 102 -11.00 -2.28 -0.89
C GLY A 102 -12.12 -2.00 -1.89
N ARG A 103 -12.45 -0.73 -2.07
CA ARG A 103 -13.47 -0.24 -3.03
C ARG A 103 -12.89 0.11 -4.41
N SER A 104 -11.56 0.00 -4.60
CA SER A 104 -10.91 0.18 -5.90
C SER A 104 -11.22 -0.97 -6.86
N ASP A 105 -11.12 -0.71 -8.15
CA ASP A 105 -11.28 -1.72 -9.18
C ASP A 105 -10.24 -2.84 -9.04
N LYS A 106 -10.62 -4.05 -9.41
CA LYS A 106 -9.83 -5.27 -9.23
C LYS A 106 -9.54 -5.91 -10.58
N PRO A 107 -8.33 -5.69 -11.14
CA PRO A 107 -7.87 -6.40 -12.33
C PRO A 107 -8.04 -7.91 -12.17
N THR A 108 -8.51 -8.56 -13.26
CA THR A 108 -8.94 -9.97 -13.19
C THR A 108 -7.84 -10.98 -13.49
N ARG A 109 -6.64 -10.52 -13.84
CA ARG A 109 -5.51 -11.37 -14.18
C ARG A 109 -4.29 -11.01 -13.34
N ILE A 110 -3.49 -12.01 -12.96
CA ILE A 110 -2.25 -11.79 -12.18
C ILE A 110 -1.26 -10.93 -12.97
N GLU A 111 -1.20 -11.12 -14.30
CA GLU A 111 -0.29 -10.40 -15.21
C GLU A 111 -0.64 -8.91 -15.34
N ASP A 112 -1.86 -8.51 -14.99
CA ASP A 112 -2.26 -7.10 -14.98
C ASP A 112 -1.63 -6.34 -13.81
N HIS A 113 -1.17 -7.06 -12.78
CA HIS A 113 -0.45 -6.49 -11.65
C HIS A 113 1.06 -6.50 -11.90
N SER A 114 1.71 -5.36 -11.68
CA SER A 114 3.16 -5.27 -11.56
C SER A 114 3.53 -4.24 -10.51
N TYR A 115 4.73 -4.36 -9.93
CA TYR A 115 5.21 -3.38 -8.95
C TYR A 115 5.17 -1.96 -9.51
N ALA A 116 5.66 -1.78 -10.75
CA ALA A 116 5.69 -0.47 -11.42
C ALA A 116 4.29 0.12 -11.61
N ARG A 117 3.28 -0.69 -11.98
CA ARG A 117 1.89 -0.23 -12.13
C ARG A 117 1.32 0.23 -10.79
N HIS A 118 1.53 -0.51 -9.71
CA HIS A 118 1.07 -0.10 -8.38
C HIS A 118 1.71 1.22 -7.92
N VAL A 119 2.99 1.43 -8.21
CA VAL A 119 3.66 2.71 -7.94
C VAL A 119 3.04 3.83 -8.75
N GLU A 120 2.82 3.63 -10.06
CA GLU A 120 2.26 4.63 -10.95
C GLU A 120 0.80 4.96 -10.62
N TRP A 121 -0.06 3.97 -10.34
CA TRP A 121 -1.45 4.21 -9.96
C TRP A 121 -1.54 5.07 -8.68
N MET A 122 -0.68 4.80 -7.71
CA MET A 122 -0.65 5.57 -6.47
C MET A 122 -0.06 6.97 -6.68
N ARG A 123 1.01 7.11 -7.52
CA ARG A 123 1.55 8.41 -7.91
C ARG A 123 0.49 9.27 -8.60
N ALA A 124 -0.25 8.68 -9.56
CA ALA A 124 -1.29 9.37 -10.30
C ALA A 124 -2.41 9.85 -9.36
N LEU A 125 -2.91 9.00 -8.45
CA LEU A 125 -3.87 9.42 -7.43
C LEU A 125 -3.35 10.58 -6.59
N ALA A 126 -2.14 10.43 -6.04
CA ALA A 126 -1.60 11.41 -5.09
C ALA A 126 -1.30 12.76 -5.74
N PHE A 127 -0.78 12.78 -6.98
CA PHE A 127 -0.22 13.99 -7.56
C PHE A 127 -0.99 14.53 -8.78
N ASP A 128 -1.55 13.65 -9.61
CA ASP A 128 -2.29 14.14 -10.79
C ASP A 128 -3.77 14.41 -10.44
N VAL A 129 -4.35 13.62 -9.52
CA VAL A 129 -5.76 13.77 -9.11
C VAL A 129 -5.89 14.68 -7.89
N LEU A 130 -5.14 14.39 -6.81
CA LEU A 130 -5.29 15.10 -5.53
C LEU A 130 -4.32 16.29 -5.39
N ASP A 131 -3.34 16.45 -6.29
CA ASP A 131 -2.22 17.44 -6.27
C ASP A 131 -1.62 17.61 -4.86
N LEU A 132 -1.39 16.50 -4.15
CA LEU A 132 -0.86 16.54 -2.79
C LEU A 132 0.54 17.14 -2.77
N ARG A 133 0.78 18.01 -1.80
CA ARG A 133 2.07 18.65 -1.52
C ARG A 133 2.34 18.64 -0.03
N GLN A 134 3.63 18.68 0.34
CA GLN A 134 4.05 18.64 1.75
C GLN A 134 3.46 17.42 2.49
N VAL A 135 3.40 16.28 1.79
CA VAL A 135 2.77 15.05 2.27
C VAL A 135 3.55 14.46 3.43
N THR A 136 2.86 14.06 4.48
CA THR A 136 3.35 13.06 5.41
C THR A 136 2.91 11.69 4.90
N LEU A 137 3.86 10.85 4.48
CA LEU A 137 3.61 9.46 4.15
C LEU A 137 3.55 8.63 5.43
N VAL A 138 2.49 7.85 5.62
CA VAL A 138 2.41 6.77 6.62
C VAL A 138 2.18 5.48 5.87
N CYS A 139 3.06 4.50 6.02
CA CYS A 139 2.99 3.31 5.18
C CYS A 139 3.37 2.04 5.92
N GLN A 140 2.70 0.95 5.59
CA GLN A 140 2.91 -0.38 6.15
C GLN A 140 2.89 -1.43 5.03
N ASP A 141 3.69 -2.49 5.14
CA ASP A 141 3.75 -3.62 4.21
C ASP A 141 3.88 -3.14 2.74
N TRP A 142 3.02 -3.58 1.82
CA TRP A 142 3.00 -3.12 0.42
C TRP A 142 2.76 -1.62 0.27
N GLY A 143 2.02 -1.01 1.20
CA GLY A 143 1.92 0.45 1.24
C GLY A 143 3.28 1.12 1.41
N GLY A 144 4.21 0.48 2.12
CA GLY A 144 5.59 0.94 2.23
C GLY A 144 6.40 0.68 0.95
N LEU A 145 6.28 -0.51 0.36
CA LEU A 145 6.97 -0.83 -0.90
C LEU A 145 6.60 0.17 -2.01
N ILE A 146 5.31 0.50 -2.12
CA ILE A 146 4.80 1.47 -3.08
C ILE A 146 5.13 2.90 -2.67
N GLY A 147 4.80 3.27 -1.42
CA GLY A 147 4.93 4.64 -0.93
C GLY A 147 6.36 5.15 -0.87
N LEU A 148 7.31 4.30 -0.47
CA LEU A 148 8.74 4.65 -0.45
C LEU A 148 9.29 4.85 -1.87
N ARG A 149 8.83 4.09 -2.86
CA ARG A 149 9.15 4.32 -4.26
C ARG A 149 8.60 5.66 -4.74
N VAL A 150 7.32 5.92 -4.49
CA VAL A 150 6.67 7.20 -4.82
C VAL A 150 7.40 8.37 -4.15
N ALA A 151 7.79 8.24 -2.88
CA ALA A 151 8.51 9.29 -2.16
C ALA A 151 9.92 9.52 -2.71
N ALA A 152 10.66 8.45 -3.02
CA ALA A 152 12.02 8.55 -3.56
C ALA A 152 12.05 9.18 -4.96
N GLU A 153 11.03 8.88 -5.77
CA GLU A 153 10.91 9.38 -7.16
C GLU A 153 10.32 10.81 -7.23
N ASN A 154 9.68 11.28 -6.14
CA ASN A 154 9.04 12.61 -6.07
C ASN A 154 9.38 13.33 -4.74
N PRO A 155 10.68 13.53 -4.41
CA PRO A 155 11.10 13.99 -3.08
C PRO A 155 10.52 15.34 -2.67
N ASP A 156 10.28 16.24 -3.62
CA ASP A 156 9.77 17.59 -3.36
C ASP A 156 8.29 17.60 -2.92
N ARG A 157 7.59 16.47 -3.05
CA ARG A 157 6.19 16.33 -2.63
C ARG A 157 6.05 15.97 -1.15
N PHE A 158 7.09 15.44 -0.52
CA PHE A 158 7.02 14.88 0.83
C PHE A 158 7.71 15.76 1.87
N ALA A 159 7.00 16.05 2.95
CA ALA A 159 7.52 16.76 4.10
C ALA A 159 8.06 15.80 5.18
N ARG A 160 7.44 14.63 5.34
CA ARG A 160 7.79 13.63 6.35
C ARG A 160 7.45 12.22 5.86
N ILE A 161 8.10 11.22 6.44
CA ILE A 161 7.83 9.80 6.18
C ILE A 161 7.69 9.07 7.51
N VAL A 162 6.71 8.19 7.63
CA VAL A 162 6.55 7.23 8.73
C VAL A 162 6.52 5.83 8.13
N VAL A 163 7.50 5.02 8.50
CA VAL A 163 7.57 3.61 8.11
C VAL A 163 7.17 2.74 9.28
N ALA A 164 6.24 1.82 9.04
CA ALA A 164 5.70 0.89 10.02
C ALA A 164 5.61 -0.51 9.40
N ASN A 165 6.25 -1.51 9.99
CA ASN A 165 6.22 -2.91 9.53
C ASN A 165 6.27 -3.05 8.00
N THR A 166 7.34 -2.60 7.40
CA THR A 166 7.54 -2.60 5.94
C THR A 166 9.00 -2.82 5.56
N GLY A 167 9.27 -2.88 4.27
CA GLY A 167 10.61 -2.98 3.69
C GLY A 167 10.66 -2.35 2.30
N LEU A 168 11.84 -2.40 1.71
CA LEU A 168 12.07 -2.05 0.31
C LEU A 168 13.08 -3.05 -0.27
N PRO A 169 12.67 -4.30 -0.52
CA PRO A 169 13.56 -5.35 -0.99
C PRO A 169 14.08 -5.04 -2.39
N THR A 170 15.37 -5.34 -2.62
CA THR A 170 16.08 -5.10 -3.87
C THR A 170 16.43 -6.41 -4.61
N GLY A 171 16.13 -7.55 -4.01
CA GLY A 171 16.52 -8.86 -4.54
C GLY A 171 18.00 -9.22 -4.30
N ASP A 172 18.78 -8.35 -3.63
CA ASP A 172 20.22 -8.58 -3.36
C ASP A 172 20.44 -9.42 -2.09
N HIS A 173 19.41 -9.53 -1.24
CA HIS A 173 19.44 -10.30 0.00
C HIS A 173 18.33 -11.36 -0.01
N PRO A 174 18.57 -12.53 0.62
CA PRO A 174 17.55 -13.56 0.70
C PRO A 174 16.37 -13.10 1.56
N MET A 175 15.16 -13.45 1.12
CA MET A 175 13.97 -13.24 1.94
C MET A 175 13.92 -14.24 3.10
N PRO A 176 13.40 -13.84 4.28
CA PRO A 176 13.28 -14.73 5.43
C PRO A 176 12.34 -15.91 5.15
N GLU A 177 12.56 -17.06 5.79
CA GLU A 177 11.76 -18.27 5.57
C GLU A 177 10.28 -18.06 5.85
N VAL A 178 9.94 -17.26 6.86
CA VAL A 178 8.55 -16.92 7.20
C VAL A 178 7.84 -16.24 6.04
N TRP A 179 8.54 -15.40 5.28
CA TRP A 179 7.97 -14.75 4.09
C TRP A 179 7.70 -15.76 2.96
N TRP A 180 8.58 -16.74 2.74
CA TRP A 180 8.35 -17.79 1.75
C TRP A 180 7.12 -18.64 2.09
N ARG A 181 6.95 -18.99 3.36
CA ARG A 181 5.76 -19.70 3.86
C ARG A 181 4.48 -18.88 3.67
N PHE A 182 4.55 -17.58 3.96
CA PHE A 182 3.44 -16.65 3.72
C PHE A 182 3.08 -16.62 2.24
N ARG A 183 4.06 -16.40 1.35
CA ARG A 183 3.85 -16.40 -0.11
C ARG A 183 3.20 -17.69 -0.61
N GLU A 184 3.71 -18.83 -0.17
CA GLU A 184 3.14 -20.13 -0.53
C GLU A 184 1.70 -20.28 -0.04
N ALA A 185 1.41 -19.89 1.19
CA ALA A 185 0.06 -19.93 1.76
C ALA A 185 -0.92 -19.06 0.98
N VAL A 186 -0.53 -17.83 0.60
CA VAL A 186 -1.39 -16.91 -0.18
C VAL A 186 -1.60 -17.42 -1.60
N GLN A 187 -0.52 -17.81 -2.30
CA GLN A 187 -0.61 -18.26 -3.70
C GLN A 187 -1.27 -19.63 -3.86
N GLY A 188 -1.13 -20.50 -2.85
CA GLY A 188 -1.71 -21.85 -2.82
C GLY A 188 -3.22 -21.89 -2.54
N GLN A 189 -3.83 -20.77 -2.13
CA GLN A 189 -5.26 -20.70 -1.82
C GLN A 189 -6.02 -19.89 -2.88
N PRO A 190 -6.77 -20.54 -3.79
CA PRO A 190 -7.58 -19.83 -4.78
C PRO A 190 -8.61 -18.89 -4.15
N ASP A 191 -9.20 -19.29 -3.04
CA ASP A 191 -10.16 -18.49 -2.27
C ASP A 191 -9.57 -18.10 -0.92
N LEU A 192 -8.63 -17.14 -0.96
CA LEU A 192 -7.94 -16.62 0.21
C LEU A 192 -8.94 -16.04 1.24
N GLN A 193 -8.86 -16.50 2.48
CA GLN A 193 -9.66 -15.99 3.59
C GLN A 193 -8.99 -14.75 4.17
N VAL A 194 -9.25 -13.57 3.59
CA VAL A 194 -8.54 -12.32 3.86
C VAL A 194 -8.62 -11.93 5.33
N GLY A 195 -9.83 -11.91 5.91
CA GLY A 195 -10.01 -11.55 7.32
C GLY A 195 -9.30 -12.51 8.27
N TRP A 196 -9.17 -13.79 7.90
CA TRP A 196 -8.41 -14.76 8.69
C TRP A 196 -6.90 -14.48 8.61
N PHE A 197 -6.37 -14.14 7.42
CA PHE A 197 -4.95 -13.80 7.25
C PHE A 197 -4.58 -12.54 8.03
N VAL A 198 -5.42 -11.52 8.00
CA VAL A 198 -5.19 -10.30 8.80
C VAL A 198 -5.22 -10.64 10.30
N ALA A 199 -6.22 -11.41 10.75
CA ALA A 199 -6.31 -11.82 12.16
C ALA A 199 -5.10 -12.67 12.62
N ALA A 200 -4.58 -13.55 11.75
CA ALA A 200 -3.40 -14.36 12.05
C ALA A 200 -2.09 -13.53 12.14
N GLY A 201 -2.06 -12.36 11.50
CA GLY A 201 -0.94 -11.41 11.59
C GLY A 201 -1.03 -10.43 12.76
N CYS A 202 -2.10 -10.48 13.57
CA CYS A 202 -2.29 -9.69 14.78
C CYS A 202 -1.85 -10.45 16.04
N GLN A 203 -1.50 -9.71 17.09
CA GLN A 203 -1.25 -10.24 18.43
C GLN A 203 -2.50 -10.22 19.32
N ARG A 204 -3.39 -9.26 19.10
CA ARG A 204 -4.63 -9.10 19.86
C ARG A 204 -5.79 -9.84 19.17
N PRO A 205 -6.74 -10.42 19.96
CA PRO A 205 -7.90 -11.07 19.37
C PRO A 205 -8.74 -10.11 18.52
N MET A 206 -9.11 -10.54 17.32
CA MET A 206 -9.96 -9.78 16.41
C MET A 206 -11.42 -10.22 16.53
N ALA A 207 -12.34 -9.28 16.70
CA ALA A 207 -13.78 -9.55 16.70
C ALA A 207 -14.26 -10.05 15.34
N ASP A 208 -15.27 -10.92 15.31
CA ASP A 208 -15.81 -11.50 14.08
C ASP A 208 -16.32 -10.44 13.09
N ALA A 209 -16.95 -9.37 13.58
CA ALA A 209 -17.43 -8.28 12.74
C ALA A 209 -16.26 -7.51 12.06
N VAL A 210 -15.14 -7.33 12.75
CA VAL A 210 -13.94 -6.71 12.19
C VAL A 210 -13.29 -7.64 11.15
N ARG A 211 -13.21 -8.93 11.44
CA ARG A 211 -12.71 -9.92 10.49
C ARG A 211 -13.55 -9.95 9.21
N ALA A 212 -14.89 -9.94 9.35
CA ALA A 212 -15.81 -9.88 8.22
C ALA A 212 -15.65 -8.59 7.39
N ALA A 213 -15.30 -7.46 8.03
CA ALA A 213 -15.03 -6.20 7.33
C ALA A 213 -13.76 -6.28 6.45
N TYR A 214 -12.74 -7.05 6.83
CA TYR A 214 -11.61 -7.33 5.94
C TYR A 214 -11.97 -8.20 4.74
N ASP A 215 -12.99 -9.08 4.86
CA ASP A 215 -13.50 -9.89 3.76
C ASP A 215 -14.52 -9.13 2.87
N ALA A 216 -15.00 -7.97 3.31
CA ALA A 216 -16.03 -7.20 2.59
C ALA A 216 -15.68 -6.92 1.12
N PRO A 217 -14.43 -6.51 0.76
CA PRO A 217 -14.03 -6.23 -0.61
C PRO A 217 -14.03 -7.45 -1.55
N PHE A 218 -14.09 -8.66 -1.01
CA PHE A 218 -13.75 -9.90 -1.71
C PHE A 218 -14.88 -10.94 -1.67
N PRO A 219 -15.99 -10.75 -2.44
CA PRO A 219 -17.15 -11.64 -2.42
C PRO A 219 -16.81 -13.11 -2.72
N ASP A 220 -15.87 -13.34 -3.63
CA ASP A 220 -15.42 -14.65 -4.06
C ASP A 220 -13.97 -14.62 -4.56
N ALA A 221 -13.46 -15.76 -5.06
CA ALA A 221 -12.08 -15.92 -5.51
C ALA A 221 -11.68 -15.00 -6.68
N ALA A 222 -12.63 -14.58 -7.54
CA ALA A 222 -12.35 -13.72 -8.68
C ALA A 222 -11.92 -12.30 -8.24
N TYR A 223 -12.40 -11.85 -7.08
CA TYR A 223 -12.04 -10.54 -6.51
C TYR A 223 -10.69 -10.56 -5.77
N LYS A 224 -10.04 -11.73 -5.60
CA LYS A 224 -8.81 -11.91 -4.81
C LYS A 224 -7.54 -12.02 -5.66
N ILE A 225 -7.61 -11.61 -6.92
CA ILE A 225 -6.44 -11.61 -7.82
C ILE A 225 -5.35 -10.67 -7.31
N GLY A 226 -5.70 -9.45 -6.88
CA GLY A 226 -4.76 -8.48 -6.29
C GLY A 226 -3.99 -9.07 -5.11
N PRO A 227 -4.65 -9.49 -4.00
CA PRO A 227 -3.98 -10.16 -2.88
C PRO A 227 -3.08 -11.32 -3.28
N ARG A 228 -3.51 -12.15 -4.24
CA ARG A 228 -2.71 -13.31 -4.70
C ARG A 228 -1.53 -12.92 -5.58
N ALA A 229 -1.60 -11.80 -6.29
CA ALA A 229 -0.52 -11.31 -7.15
C ALA A 229 0.63 -10.70 -6.33
N MET A 230 0.31 -9.90 -5.30
CA MET A 230 1.27 -9.07 -4.57
C MET A 230 2.52 -9.80 -4.09
N PRO A 231 2.45 -10.96 -3.43
CA PRO A 231 3.66 -11.65 -2.99
C PRO A 231 4.60 -12.05 -4.13
N GLY A 232 4.04 -12.26 -5.34
CA GLY A 232 4.82 -12.58 -6.53
C GLY A 232 5.60 -11.40 -7.14
N LEU A 233 5.21 -10.16 -6.79
CA LEU A 233 5.81 -8.94 -7.33
C LEU A 233 7.04 -8.48 -6.53
N ILE A 234 7.26 -9.03 -5.33
CA ILE A 234 8.43 -8.68 -4.50
C ILE A 234 9.70 -9.18 -5.17
N PRO A 235 10.71 -8.34 -5.39
CA PRO A 235 11.99 -8.76 -5.95
C PRO A 235 12.73 -9.70 -4.99
N THR A 236 12.90 -10.94 -5.41
CA THR A 236 13.62 -12.00 -4.68
C THR A 236 14.95 -12.38 -5.35
N ALA A 237 15.26 -11.74 -6.49
CA ALA A 237 16.49 -11.93 -7.25
C ALA A 237 16.96 -10.58 -7.82
N PRO A 238 18.28 -10.38 -8.01
CA PRO A 238 18.84 -9.10 -8.47
C PRO A 238 18.40 -8.65 -9.86
N ASP A 239 17.95 -9.57 -10.70
CA ASP A 239 17.48 -9.35 -12.08
C ASP A 239 15.94 -9.18 -12.19
N ASN A 240 15.22 -9.13 -11.04
CA ASN A 240 13.80 -8.82 -11.06
C ASN A 240 13.58 -7.39 -11.58
N PRO A 241 12.56 -7.12 -12.41
CA PRO A 241 12.28 -5.79 -12.96
C PRO A 241 12.17 -4.67 -11.91
N ALA A 242 11.76 -4.98 -10.68
CA ALA A 242 11.65 -4.00 -9.59
C ALA A 242 12.97 -3.79 -8.83
N SER A 243 14.00 -4.64 -9.03
CA SER A 243 15.24 -4.59 -8.24
C SER A 243 16.03 -3.31 -8.44
N GLU A 244 16.30 -2.92 -9.69
CA GLU A 244 17.08 -1.69 -9.95
C GLU A 244 16.34 -0.43 -9.53
N PRO A 245 15.03 -0.24 -9.85
CA PRO A 245 14.27 0.87 -9.32
C PRO A 245 14.24 0.93 -7.78
N ASN A 246 14.18 -0.21 -7.10
CA ASN A 246 14.22 -0.25 -5.62
C ASN A 246 15.60 0.11 -5.08
N ARG A 247 16.70 -0.29 -5.74
CA ARG A 247 18.07 0.15 -5.37
C ARG A 247 18.22 1.66 -5.48
N ASP A 248 17.70 2.25 -6.56
CA ASP A 248 17.77 3.70 -6.75
C ASP A 248 16.91 4.44 -5.72
N ALA A 249 15.70 3.95 -5.44
CA ALA A 249 14.89 4.48 -4.36
C ALA A 249 15.58 4.37 -2.98
N TRP A 250 16.23 3.24 -2.70
CA TRP A 250 17.00 3.06 -1.48
C TRP A 250 18.12 4.09 -1.34
N LYS A 251 18.91 4.29 -2.41
CA LYS A 251 19.98 5.31 -2.45
C LYS A 251 19.44 6.71 -2.20
N ALA A 252 18.32 7.06 -2.87
CA ALA A 252 17.69 8.37 -2.71
C ALA A 252 17.19 8.60 -1.28
N LEU A 253 16.51 7.61 -0.68
CA LEU A 253 16.00 7.67 0.69
C LEU A 253 17.13 7.77 1.72
N CYS A 254 18.22 6.99 1.55
CA CYS A 254 19.40 7.09 2.42
C CYS A 254 20.03 8.48 2.40
N ALA A 255 20.07 9.14 1.24
CA ALA A 255 20.62 10.48 1.08
C ALA A 255 19.65 11.60 1.52
N SER A 256 18.35 11.33 1.55
CA SER A 256 17.31 12.31 1.88
C SER A 256 17.41 12.77 3.33
N THR A 257 17.19 14.07 3.54
CA THR A 257 17.04 14.67 4.87
C THR A 257 15.57 14.81 5.30
N THR A 258 14.62 14.35 4.49
CA THR A 258 13.20 14.31 4.85
C THR A 258 13.04 13.53 6.15
N PRO A 259 12.51 14.15 7.23
CA PRO A 259 12.37 13.48 8.52
C PRO A 259 11.60 12.16 8.41
N MET A 260 12.17 11.08 8.97
CA MET A 260 11.61 9.73 8.89
C MET A 260 11.44 9.13 10.29
N LEU A 261 10.19 8.87 10.68
CA LEU A 261 9.88 8.09 11.88
C LEU A 261 9.85 6.59 11.52
N VAL A 262 10.55 5.79 12.31
CA VAL A 262 10.52 4.32 12.24
C VAL A 262 9.70 3.82 13.43
N ALA A 263 8.46 3.34 13.17
CA ALA A 263 7.50 2.96 14.20
C ALA A 263 7.04 1.52 13.96
N PHE A 264 7.90 0.56 14.28
CA PHE A 264 7.64 -0.86 14.06
C PHE A 264 7.08 -1.52 15.33
N SER A 265 6.32 -2.59 15.14
CA SER A 265 5.84 -3.41 16.25
C SER A 265 6.95 -4.31 16.81
N ASP A 266 6.73 -4.81 18.04
CA ASP A 266 7.66 -5.71 18.72
C ASP A 266 7.56 -7.16 18.26
N SER A 267 6.52 -7.53 17.52
CA SER A 267 6.19 -8.94 17.22
C SER A 267 5.90 -9.20 15.74
N ASP A 268 6.45 -8.39 14.81
CA ASP A 268 6.34 -8.67 13.37
C ASP A 268 7.47 -9.62 12.91
N PRO A 269 7.17 -10.89 12.58
CA PRO A 269 8.18 -11.83 12.12
C PRO A 269 8.60 -11.63 10.66
N ILE A 270 7.86 -10.83 9.88
CA ILE A 270 8.07 -10.67 8.43
C ILE A 270 9.01 -9.49 8.15
N THR A 271 8.70 -8.32 8.70
CA THR A 271 9.44 -7.09 8.38
C THR A 271 10.17 -6.47 9.57
N GLY A 272 10.00 -7.00 10.79
CA GLY A 272 10.56 -6.42 12.03
C GLY A 272 12.07 -6.19 11.97
N ALA A 273 12.82 -7.06 11.26
CA ALA A 273 14.26 -6.92 11.06
C ALA A 273 14.64 -5.65 10.26
N MET A 274 13.71 -5.00 9.57
CA MET A 274 13.96 -3.79 8.81
C MET A 274 14.01 -2.52 9.68
N ALA A 275 13.42 -2.54 10.89
CA ALA A 275 13.40 -1.38 11.77
C ALA A 275 14.82 -0.81 12.04
N PRO A 276 15.81 -1.58 12.53
CA PRO A 276 17.17 -1.08 12.76
C PRO A 276 17.87 -0.66 11.46
N ILE A 277 17.50 -1.23 10.31
CA ILE A 277 18.09 -0.86 9.01
C ILE A 277 17.59 0.53 8.59
N PHE A 278 16.27 0.79 8.65
CA PHE A 278 15.74 2.14 8.40
C PHE A 278 16.30 3.18 9.38
N ALA A 279 16.26 2.89 10.68
CA ALA A 279 16.76 3.82 11.69
C ALA A 279 18.26 4.11 11.53
N GLY A 280 19.07 3.11 11.13
CA GLY A 280 20.52 3.24 11.00
C GLY A 280 20.98 3.84 9.68
N GLN A 281 20.30 3.55 8.57
CA GLN A 281 20.78 3.94 7.23
C GLN A 281 20.13 5.21 6.67
N MET A 282 18.87 5.52 7.07
CA MET A 282 18.18 6.70 6.56
C MET A 282 18.67 7.96 7.26
N ARG A 283 19.22 8.90 6.49
CA ARG A 283 19.71 10.18 7.04
C ARG A 283 18.59 10.96 7.73
N GLY A 284 17.38 10.93 7.18
CA GLY A 284 16.21 11.58 7.76
C GLY A 284 15.70 10.96 9.07
N ALA A 285 16.16 9.75 9.42
CA ALA A 285 15.81 9.09 10.68
C ALA A 285 16.77 9.47 11.83
N GLN A 286 17.92 10.09 11.52
CA GLN A 286 18.94 10.38 12.53
C GLN A 286 18.44 11.43 13.53
N GLY A 287 18.69 11.17 14.83
CA GLY A 287 18.30 12.08 15.92
C GLY A 287 16.80 12.10 16.24
N ILE A 288 16.02 11.21 15.64
CA ILE A 288 14.60 11.01 15.95
C ILE A 288 14.48 9.84 16.94
N ASP A 289 13.61 10.03 17.93
CA ASP A 289 13.24 8.97 18.86
C ASP A 289 12.21 8.05 18.19
N HIS A 290 12.58 6.79 17.99
CA HIS A 290 11.79 5.80 17.26
C HIS A 290 11.04 4.88 18.24
N PRO A 291 9.70 4.98 18.31
CA PRO A 291 8.94 4.12 19.22
C PRO A 291 8.92 2.68 18.72
N VAL A 292 8.93 1.74 19.66
CA VAL A 292 8.53 0.36 19.42
C VAL A 292 7.07 0.22 19.85
N ILE A 293 6.20 -0.19 18.94
CA ILE A 293 4.76 -0.39 19.20
C ILE A 293 4.59 -1.77 19.85
N ALA A 294 4.29 -1.74 21.14
CA ALA A 294 4.27 -2.95 21.96
C ALA A 294 2.99 -3.79 21.80
N ASN A 295 3.11 -5.11 21.99
CA ASN A 295 2.01 -6.07 21.90
C ASN A 295 1.27 -6.00 20.56
N ALA A 296 2.01 -5.83 19.47
CA ALA A 296 1.47 -5.71 18.12
C ALA A 296 2.24 -6.62 17.14
N GLY A 297 1.51 -7.24 16.24
CA GLY A 297 2.02 -8.06 15.15
C GLY A 297 2.26 -7.30 13.87
N HIS A 298 2.15 -8.00 12.73
CA HIS A 298 2.36 -7.40 11.42
C HIS A 298 1.35 -6.27 11.11
N PHE A 299 0.08 -6.45 11.47
CA PHE A 299 -0.97 -5.43 11.33
C PHE A 299 -1.09 -4.58 12.60
N LEU A 300 -0.01 -3.85 12.89
CA LEU A 300 0.09 -3.06 14.13
C LEU A 300 -1.01 -1.98 14.25
N GLN A 301 -1.58 -1.53 13.15
CA GLN A 301 -2.70 -0.59 13.15
C GLN A 301 -3.98 -1.23 13.71
N GLU A 302 -4.13 -2.55 13.54
CA GLU A 302 -5.24 -3.30 14.11
C GLU A 302 -5.03 -3.54 15.61
N ASP A 303 -3.81 -3.92 15.98
CA ASP A 303 -3.46 -4.22 17.37
C ASP A 303 -3.35 -2.96 18.24
N ALA A 304 -2.66 -1.93 17.77
CA ALA A 304 -2.25 -0.75 18.53
C ALA A 304 -2.35 0.53 17.69
N GLY A 305 -3.46 0.70 16.95
CA GLY A 305 -3.63 1.82 16.02
C GLY A 305 -3.66 3.16 16.71
N GLU A 306 -4.29 3.25 17.88
CA GLU A 306 -4.37 4.47 18.67
C GLU A 306 -2.97 4.90 19.16
N GLU A 307 -2.20 3.97 19.71
CA GLU A 307 -0.83 4.23 20.18
C GLU A 307 0.10 4.65 19.03
N LEU A 308 -0.04 4.02 17.87
CA LEU A 308 0.71 4.38 16.67
C LEU A 308 0.33 5.80 16.19
N ALA A 309 -0.97 6.13 16.18
CA ALA A 309 -1.44 7.46 15.78
C ALA A 309 -0.93 8.56 16.73
N GLU A 310 -0.96 8.33 18.04
CA GLU A 310 -0.42 9.26 19.03
C GLU A 310 1.10 9.48 18.86
N ALA A 311 1.87 8.42 18.58
CA ALA A 311 3.29 8.53 18.28
C ALA A 311 3.54 9.36 17.02
N ILE A 312 2.71 9.19 15.98
CA ILE A 312 2.78 9.98 14.75
C ILE A 312 2.45 11.44 15.03
N VAL A 313 1.37 11.75 15.78
CA VAL A 313 1.03 13.13 16.17
C VAL A 313 2.20 13.78 16.92
N GLY A 314 2.82 13.07 17.87
CA GLY A 314 4.00 13.56 18.57
C GLY A 314 5.21 13.84 17.66
N PHE A 315 5.41 13.04 16.61
CA PHE A 315 6.43 13.28 15.58
C PHE A 315 6.10 14.50 14.71
N LEU A 316 4.84 14.67 14.32
CA LEU A 316 4.39 15.74 13.44
C LEU A 316 4.39 17.12 14.14
N ALA A 317 4.32 17.16 15.47
CA ALA A 317 4.35 18.38 16.27
C ALA A 317 5.77 18.98 16.46
N ARG A 318 6.83 18.26 16.06
CA ARG A 318 8.24 18.68 16.11
C ARG A 318 8.64 19.40 14.83
#